data_930e50234f29b46289871f166a9ba984
#
_entry.id   930e50234f29b46289871f166a9ba984
#
_cell.length_a   1.000
_cell.length_b   1.000
_cell.length_c   1.000
_cell.angle_alpha   90.00
_cell.angle_beta   90.00
_cell.angle_gamma   90.00
#
_symmetry.space_group_name_H-M   'P 1'
#
loop_
_entity.id
_entity.type
_entity.pdbx_description
1 polymer ?
#
loop_
_entity_poly.entity_id
_entity_poly.type
_entity_poly.pdbx_seq_one_letter_code
_entity_poly.pdbx_strand_id
1 'polypeptide(L)'
;MSITPYLLYEDVAGALKFLSKAFGLKKSGQTMKGADGKLNHAAMQLGDDLIMMGYPGKKYKNPKRLGQSTQSLYINVDDVDKHFARAKKAGAKILEQPQDTFYGHRRYGAEDPEGHQWYFAQEIAKSQKA
;
A
#
# COMPACT_ATOMS: atom_id res chain seq x y z
N MET A 1 -19.89 -11.09 -3.33
CA MET A 1 -19.51 -9.66 -3.33
C MET A 1 -18.11 -9.51 -2.76
N SER A 2 -17.27 -8.70 -3.37
CA SER A 2 -15.92 -8.46 -2.88
C SER A 2 -15.53 -7.00 -3.14
N ILE A 3 -14.47 -6.55 -2.46
CA ILE A 3 -13.94 -5.21 -2.65
C ILE A 3 -12.51 -5.34 -3.14
N THR A 4 -12.20 -4.70 -4.26
CA THR A 4 -10.84 -4.62 -4.76
C THR A 4 -10.41 -3.17 -4.75
N PRO A 5 -9.45 -2.79 -3.90
CA PRO A 5 -8.92 -1.43 -3.93
C PRO A 5 -8.31 -1.13 -5.29
N TYR A 6 -8.58 0.06 -5.79
CA TYR A 6 -8.00 0.53 -7.04
C TYR A 6 -7.29 1.84 -6.77
N LEU A 7 -5.97 1.82 -6.81
CA LEU A 7 -5.15 2.98 -6.49
C LEU A 7 -4.69 3.67 -7.76
N LEU A 8 -4.71 4.99 -7.75
CA LEU A 8 -4.27 5.77 -8.89
C LEU A 8 -2.84 6.24 -8.68
N TYR A 9 -2.02 6.05 -9.71
CA TYR A 9 -0.60 6.42 -9.67
C TYR A 9 -0.22 7.19 -10.92
N GLU A 10 0.70 8.14 -10.76
CA GLU A 10 1.33 8.80 -11.89
C GLU A 10 2.40 7.92 -12.52
N ASP A 11 3.06 7.07 -11.71
CA ASP A 11 4.10 6.15 -12.13
C ASP A 11 3.77 4.74 -11.66
N VAL A 12 3.03 4.00 -12.47
CA VAL A 12 2.61 2.64 -12.13
C VAL A 12 3.82 1.70 -11.99
N ALA A 13 4.81 1.82 -12.87
CA ALA A 13 6.00 0.96 -12.82
C ALA A 13 6.79 1.19 -11.52
N GLY A 14 6.95 2.45 -11.13
CA GLY A 14 7.61 2.78 -9.87
C GLY A 14 6.84 2.28 -8.66
N ALA A 15 5.52 2.38 -8.70
CA ALA A 15 4.66 1.87 -7.63
C ALA A 15 4.81 0.35 -7.47
N LEU A 16 4.81 -0.40 -8.58
CA LEU A 16 5.03 -1.85 -8.53
C LEU A 16 6.33 -2.21 -7.82
N LYS A 17 7.42 -1.54 -8.20
CA LYS A 17 8.73 -1.80 -7.59
C LYS A 17 8.74 -1.50 -6.10
N PHE A 18 8.21 -0.35 -5.72
CA PHE A 18 8.21 0.07 -4.33
C PHE A 18 7.35 -0.86 -3.47
N LEU A 19 6.11 -1.13 -3.90
CA LEU A 19 5.19 -1.95 -3.13
C LEU A 19 5.70 -3.38 -2.97
N SER A 20 6.38 -3.91 -3.98
CA SER A 20 7.00 -5.22 -3.88
C SER A 20 8.16 -5.21 -2.88
N LYS A 21 9.06 -4.26 -3.00
CA LYS A 21 10.27 -4.20 -2.17
C LYS A 21 9.96 -3.84 -0.72
N ALA A 22 9.13 -2.83 -0.52
CA ALA A 22 8.87 -2.30 0.83
C ALA A 22 7.81 -3.09 1.58
N PHE A 23 6.72 -3.45 0.91
CA PHE A 23 5.56 -4.03 1.58
C PHE A 23 5.34 -5.51 1.27
N GLY A 24 6.11 -6.09 0.35
CA GLY A 24 6.03 -7.50 0.06
C GLY A 24 4.86 -7.92 -0.83
N LEU A 25 4.22 -6.98 -1.49
CA LEU A 25 3.19 -7.31 -2.46
C LEU A 25 3.81 -7.98 -3.68
N LYS A 26 3.06 -8.86 -4.34
CA LYS A 26 3.54 -9.57 -5.52
C LYS A 26 2.73 -9.17 -6.74
N LYS A 27 3.42 -8.93 -7.85
CA LYS A 27 2.77 -8.67 -9.12
C LYS A 27 1.85 -9.84 -9.45
N SER A 28 0.64 -9.55 -9.90
CA SER A 28 -0.35 -10.56 -10.25
C SER A 28 -0.92 -10.26 -11.63
N GLY A 29 -1.03 -11.30 -12.45
CA GLY A 29 -1.63 -11.17 -13.77
C GLY A 29 -0.79 -10.35 -14.75
N GLN A 30 -1.47 -9.87 -15.77
CA GLN A 30 -0.82 -9.12 -16.84
C GLN A 30 -0.84 -7.62 -16.55
N THR A 31 0.21 -6.95 -16.98
CA THR A 31 0.25 -5.50 -16.99
C THR A 31 -0.19 -4.97 -18.34
N MET A 32 -0.65 -3.74 -18.37
CA MET A 32 -1.04 -3.07 -19.60
C MET A 32 -0.20 -1.82 -19.79
N LYS A 33 0.20 -1.59 -21.04
CA LYS A 33 0.95 -0.39 -21.42
C LYS A 33 0.06 0.56 -22.20
N GLY A 34 0.29 1.86 -22.00
CA GLY A 34 -0.34 2.88 -22.80
C GLY A 34 0.35 3.06 -24.15
N ALA A 35 -0.16 4.01 -24.95
CA ALA A 35 0.40 4.32 -26.25
C ALA A 35 1.85 4.80 -26.18
N ASP A 36 2.25 5.38 -25.04
CA ASP A 36 3.61 5.86 -24.80
C ASP A 36 4.59 4.74 -24.38
N GLY A 37 4.12 3.50 -24.30
CA GLY A 37 4.93 2.37 -23.89
C GLY A 37 5.11 2.22 -22.38
N LYS A 38 4.57 3.13 -21.58
CA LYS A 38 4.64 3.06 -20.13
C LYS A 38 3.51 2.22 -19.56
N LEU A 39 3.77 1.57 -18.43
CA LEU A 39 2.73 0.83 -17.73
C LEU A 39 1.63 1.79 -17.27
N ASN A 40 0.38 1.49 -17.61
CA ASN A 40 -0.76 2.27 -17.17
C ASN A 40 -1.76 1.48 -16.34
N HIS A 41 -1.56 0.18 -16.17
CA HIS A 41 -2.40 -0.67 -15.34
C HIS A 41 -1.62 -1.88 -14.87
N ALA A 42 -1.86 -2.25 -13.61
CA ALA A 42 -1.27 -3.44 -13.00
C ALA A 42 -2.14 -3.92 -11.85
N ALA A 43 -1.90 -5.15 -11.43
CA ALA A 43 -2.50 -5.71 -10.22
C ALA A 43 -1.41 -6.34 -9.38
N MET A 44 -1.60 -6.33 -8.07
CA MET A 44 -0.70 -6.97 -7.13
C MET A 44 -1.48 -7.81 -6.14
N GLN A 45 -0.86 -8.87 -5.67
CA GLN A 45 -1.44 -9.80 -4.74
C GLN A 45 -0.87 -9.60 -3.34
N LEU A 46 -1.76 -9.68 -2.37
CA LEU A 46 -1.44 -9.56 -0.96
C LEU A 46 -2.18 -10.69 -0.24
N GLY A 47 -1.47 -11.80 0.03
CA GLY A 47 -2.14 -13.02 0.47
C GLY A 47 -3.16 -13.47 -0.56
N ASP A 48 -4.42 -13.60 -0.16
CA ASP A 48 -5.51 -13.99 -1.06
C ASP A 48 -6.22 -12.78 -1.69
N ASP A 49 -5.81 -11.58 -1.32
CA ASP A 49 -6.46 -10.36 -1.79
C ASP A 49 -5.70 -9.73 -2.96
N LEU A 50 -6.42 -8.97 -3.75
CA LEU A 50 -5.86 -8.23 -4.88
C LEU A 50 -6.03 -6.75 -4.66
N ILE A 51 -5.04 -5.99 -5.10
CA ILE A 51 -5.19 -4.56 -5.35
C ILE A 51 -4.88 -4.30 -6.82
N MET A 52 -5.50 -3.28 -7.35
CA MET A 52 -5.26 -2.85 -8.72
C MET A 52 -4.73 -1.44 -8.71
N MET A 53 -4.00 -1.08 -9.77
CA MET A 53 -3.47 0.27 -9.89
C MET A 53 -3.50 0.72 -11.34
N GLY A 54 -3.70 2.00 -11.54
CA GLY A 54 -3.78 2.54 -12.88
C GLY A 54 -3.35 4.00 -12.93
N TYR A 55 -3.03 4.42 -14.16
CA TYR A 55 -2.69 5.80 -14.48
C TYR A 55 -3.90 6.42 -15.18
N PRO A 56 -4.57 7.39 -14.56
CA PRO A 56 -5.81 7.93 -15.13
C PRO A 56 -5.61 9.06 -16.15
N GLY A 57 -4.37 9.45 -16.43
CA GLY A 57 -4.10 10.47 -17.43
C GLY A 57 -3.34 11.67 -16.88
N LYS A 58 -2.98 12.59 -17.77
CA LYS A 58 -2.08 13.71 -17.48
C LYS A 58 -2.63 14.71 -16.45
N LYS A 59 -3.95 14.80 -16.31
CA LYS A 59 -4.56 15.73 -15.36
C LYS A 59 -4.54 15.23 -13.94
N TYR A 60 -4.26 13.96 -13.73
CA TYR A 60 -4.22 13.37 -12.41
C TYR A 60 -3.04 13.91 -11.60
N LYS A 61 -3.31 14.25 -10.35
CA LYS A 61 -2.29 14.62 -9.36
C LYS A 61 -2.39 13.66 -8.20
N ASN A 62 -1.28 13.02 -7.87
CA ASN A 62 -1.25 12.08 -6.76
C ASN A 62 -1.37 12.80 -5.40
N PRO A 63 -1.62 12.05 -4.30
CA PRO A 63 -1.77 12.66 -2.98
C PRO A 63 -0.59 13.53 -2.55
N LYS A 64 0.63 13.14 -2.89
CA LYS A 64 1.81 13.93 -2.55
C LYS A 64 1.77 15.30 -3.20
N ARG A 65 1.39 15.37 -4.46
CA ARG A 65 1.28 16.65 -5.19
C ARG A 65 0.10 17.48 -4.71
N LEU A 66 -0.98 16.81 -4.28
CA LEU A 66 -2.15 17.50 -3.70
C LEU A 66 -1.91 17.97 -2.28
N GLY A 67 -0.92 17.39 -1.59
CA GLY A 67 -0.65 17.71 -0.20
C GLY A 67 -1.54 17.01 0.80
N GLN A 68 -2.37 16.06 0.36
CA GLN A 68 -3.25 15.30 1.25
C GLN A 68 -3.68 14.00 0.62
N SER A 69 -4.02 13.03 1.49
CA SER A 69 -4.68 11.79 1.11
C SER A 69 -5.98 11.69 1.89
N THR A 70 -7.03 11.22 1.25
CA THR A 70 -8.35 11.10 1.88
C THR A 70 -8.69 9.68 2.27
N GLN A 71 -7.80 8.73 1.98
CA GLN A 71 -8.02 7.31 2.27
C GLN A 71 -6.73 6.66 2.70
N SER A 72 -6.87 5.57 3.45
CA SER A 72 -5.75 4.70 3.79
C SER A 72 -6.18 3.25 3.62
N LEU A 73 -5.19 2.38 3.43
CA LEU A 73 -5.42 0.94 3.45
C LEU A 73 -4.97 0.40 4.80
N TYR A 74 -5.74 -0.51 5.37
CA TYR A 74 -5.43 -1.15 6.65
C TYR A 74 -5.29 -2.65 6.37
N ILE A 75 -4.08 -3.16 6.53
CA ILE A 75 -3.72 -4.49 6.06
C ILE A 75 -3.22 -5.32 7.23
N ASN A 76 -3.77 -6.53 7.38
CA ASN A 76 -3.32 -7.43 8.42
C ASN A 76 -2.11 -8.22 7.94
N VAL A 77 -1.09 -8.30 8.76
CA VAL A 77 0.14 -9.05 8.51
C VAL A 77 0.46 -9.96 9.69
N ASP A 78 1.28 -10.98 9.46
CA ASP A 78 1.60 -11.95 10.50
C ASP A 78 2.60 -11.43 11.53
N ASP A 79 3.55 -10.61 11.10
CA ASP A 79 4.62 -10.08 11.96
C ASP A 79 4.86 -8.61 11.60
N VAL A 80 4.21 -7.73 12.32
CA VAL A 80 4.23 -6.30 12.01
C VAL A 80 5.61 -5.68 12.20
N ASP A 81 6.36 -6.11 13.22
CA ASP A 81 7.68 -5.53 13.46
C ASP A 81 8.67 -5.89 12.35
N LYS A 82 8.60 -7.12 11.86
CA LYS A 82 9.41 -7.56 10.73
C LYS A 82 9.01 -6.83 9.44
N HIS A 83 7.70 -6.65 9.24
CA HIS A 83 7.18 -5.93 8.09
C HIS A 83 7.65 -4.47 8.12
N PHE A 84 7.59 -3.84 9.29
CA PHE A 84 8.08 -2.48 9.47
C PHE A 84 9.56 -2.35 9.15
N ALA A 85 10.38 -3.27 9.66
CA ALA A 85 11.83 -3.24 9.42
C ALA A 85 12.13 -3.30 7.91
N ARG A 86 11.41 -4.13 7.19
CA ARG A 86 11.54 -4.25 5.74
C ARG A 86 11.15 -2.95 5.03
N ALA A 87 10.02 -2.38 5.40
CA ALA A 87 9.52 -1.13 4.79
C ALA A 87 10.51 0.01 5.03
N LYS A 88 10.98 0.15 6.26
CA LYS A 88 11.94 1.19 6.63
C LYS A 88 13.24 1.05 5.85
N LYS A 89 13.77 -0.16 5.76
CA LYS A 89 15.01 -0.44 5.02
C LYS A 89 14.85 -0.11 3.53
N ALA A 90 13.67 -0.34 2.98
CA ALA A 90 13.39 -0.06 1.58
C ALA A 90 13.12 1.44 1.30
N GLY A 91 13.16 2.28 2.32
CA GLY A 91 13.02 3.72 2.15
C GLY A 91 11.60 4.26 2.25
N ALA A 92 10.67 3.47 2.78
CA ALA A 92 9.31 3.97 3.00
C ALA A 92 9.30 5.12 4.00
N LYS A 93 8.47 6.11 3.72
CA LYS A 93 8.27 7.21 4.68
C LYS A 93 7.37 6.71 5.79
N ILE A 94 7.90 6.68 7.00
CA ILE A 94 7.15 6.18 8.15
C ILE A 94 6.29 7.30 8.72
N LEU A 95 4.98 7.05 8.76
CA LEU A 95 4.02 8.00 9.33
C LEU A 95 3.79 7.74 10.81
N GLU A 96 3.82 6.47 11.20
CA GLU A 96 3.57 6.04 12.57
C GLU A 96 4.46 4.84 12.86
N GLN A 97 5.22 4.91 13.95
CA GLN A 97 6.06 3.78 14.40
C GLN A 97 5.16 2.64 14.90
N PRO A 98 5.66 1.38 14.90
CA PRO A 98 4.87 0.28 15.47
C PRO A 98 4.49 0.57 16.90
N GLN A 99 3.20 0.43 17.19
CA GLN A 99 2.66 0.63 18.54
C GLN A 99 1.43 -0.21 18.75
N ASP A 100 1.20 -0.56 20.02
CA ASP A 100 0.02 -1.34 20.41
C ASP A 100 -1.18 -0.41 20.49
N THR A 101 -2.30 -0.86 19.96
CA THR A 101 -3.56 -0.12 20.03
C THR A 101 -4.40 -0.65 21.19
N PHE A 102 -5.37 0.15 21.61
CA PHE A 102 -6.28 -0.26 22.69
C PHE A 102 -7.19 -1.43 22.29
N TYR A 103 -7.35 -1.66 20.99
CA TYR A 103 -8.23 -2.73 20.48
C TYR A 103 -7.49 -4.02 20.15
N GLY A 104 -6.26 -4.20 20.64
CA GLY A 104 -5.55 -5.47 20.52
C GLY A 104 -4.76 -5.69 19.26
N HIS A 105 -4.43 -4.63 18.54
CA HIS A 105 -3.56 -4.68 17.38
C HIS A 105 -2.23 -4.00 17.68
N ARG A 106 -1.19 -4.42 16.97
CA ARG A 106 0.05 -3.66 16.89
C ARG A 106 0.19 -3.21 15.45
N ARG A 107 0.36 -1.92 15.21
CA ARG A 107 0.33 -1.37 13.87
C ARG A 107 1.40 -0.33 13.63
N TYR A 108 1.75 -0.12 12.37
CA TYR A 108 2.51 1.03 11.93
C TYR A 108 1.91 1.60 10.65
N GLY A 109 2.29 2.83 10.31
CA GLY A 109 1.82 3.47 9.10
C GLY A 109 2.99 3.96 8.26
N ALA A 110 2.82 3.89 6.95
CA ALA A 110 3.81 4.34 5.98
C ALA A 110 3.12 4.98 4.78
N GLU A 111 3.88 5.83 4.11
CA GLU A 111 3.44 6.52 2.91
C GLU A 111 4.29 6.01 1.74
N ASP A 112 3.65 5.71 0.62
CA ASP A 112 4.39 5.33 -0.58
C ASP A 112 4.92 6.58 -1.30
N PRO A 113 5.75 6.43 -2.34
CA PRO A 113 6.37 7.59 -3.00
C PRO A 113 5.38 8.59 -3.60
N GLU A 114 4.15 8.18 -3.86
CA GLU A 114 3.13 9.06 -4.40
C GLU A 114 2.14 9.60 -3.36
N GLY A 115 2.38 9.26 -2.08
CA GLY A 115 1.59 9.82 -0.99
C GLY A 115 0.39 9.00 -0.55
N HIS A 116 0.18 7.82 -1.10
CA HIS A 116 -0.86 6.93 -0.58
C HIS A 116 -0.43 6.39 0.78
N GLN A 117 -1.39 6.28 1.69
CA GLN A 117 -1.14 5.86 3.06
C GLN A 117 -1.51 4.40 3.29
N TRP A 118 -0.58 3.68 3.90
CA TRP A 118 -0.69 2.25 4.16
C TRP A 118 -0.48 1.98 5.63
N TYR A 119 -1.42 1.30 6.27
CA TYR A 119 -1.29 0.84 7.64
C TYR A 119 -1.24 -0.66 7.67
N PHE A 120 -0.29 -1.20 8.42
CA PHE A 120 -0.08 -2.63 8.58
C PHE A 120 -0.24 -2.98 10.05
N ALA A 121 -1.00 -4.03 10.32
CA ALA A 121 -1.35 -4.38 11.69
C ALA A 121 -1.29 -5.88 11.89
N GLN A 122 -0.94 -6.25 13.12
CA GLN A 122 -0.94 -7.64 13.58
C GLN A 122 -1.86 -7.72 14.79
N GLU A 123 -2.72 -8.73 14.81
CA GLU A 123 -3.53 -8.97 15.99
C GLU A 123 -2.63 -9.58 17.07
N ILE A 124 -2.51 -8.91 18.22
CA ILE A 124 -1.65 -9.33 19.33
C ILE A 124 -2.44 -9.81 20.53
N ALA A 125 -3.73 -9.53 20.57
CA ALA A 125 -4.62 -10.01 21.62
C ALA A 125 -6.01 -10.12 21.03
N LYS A 126 -6.85 -10.97 21.67
CA LYS A 126 -8.24 -11.01 21.25
C LYS A 126 -8.84 -9.63 21.37
N SER A 127 -9.52 -9.21 20.30
CA SER A 127 -10.24 -7.96 20.30
C SER A 127 -11.08 -7.86 21.55
N GLN A 128 -10.84 -6.85 22.38
CA GLN A 128 -11.71 -6.51 23.47
C GLN A 128 -13.01 -6.05 22.85
N LYS A 129 -14.07 -6.75 23.15
CA LYS A 129 -15.37 -6.24 22.76
C LYS A 129 -15.60 -4.95 23.53
N ALA A 130 -15.62 -3.91 22.79
CA ALA A 130 -15.94 -2.61 23.38
C ALA A 130 -17.33 -2.67 23.97
#